data_cc7691614eca66bf69005ef5c1a7e444
#
_entry.id   cc7691614eca66bf69005ef5c1a7e444
#
_cell.length_a   1.000
_cell.length_b   1.000
_cell.length_c   1.000
_cell.angle_alpha   90.00
_cell.angle_beta   90.00
_cell.angle_gamma   90.00
#
_symmetry.space_group_name_H-M   'P 1'
#
loop_
_entity.id
_entity.type
_entity.pdbx_description
1 polymer ?
#
loop_
_entity_poly.entity_id
_entity_poly.type
_entity_poly.pdbx_seq_one_letter_code
_entity_poly.pdbx_strand_id
1 'polypeptide(L)'
;MQLIDTHFHLDYYKNHRYWYEKINELKQYTLCVTNSPGIYHSCKRLYKETKYIKFALGYNPQQSVEEPFQRELFLREIPKTSYIGEVGLDFSRKYIATSRTQIDAFEFICDIAAKENSLLSVHSRNAEAETLNRLKMSGVTRAIIHWYSGDVVTLNKLLDEGYYFSINANMCSTVKGR
;
A
#
# COMPACT_ATOMS: atom_id res chain seq x y z
N MET A 1 -19.54 -8.41 -13.99
CA MET A 1 -18.51 -8.54 -12.95
C MET A 1 -17.95 -7.14 -12.71
N GLN A 2 -17.89 -6.68 -11.47
CA GLN A 2 -17.34 -5.38 -11.14
C GLN A 2 -15.90 -5.57 -10.65
N LEU A 3 -14.94 -4.94 -11.32
CA LEU A 3 -13.54 -4.99 -10.91
C LEU A 3 -13.29 -4.01 -9.76
N ILE A 4 -12.39 -4.39 -8.87
CA ILE A 4 -11.89 -3.54 -7.80
C ILE A 4 -10.39 -3.36 -8.04
N ASP A 5 -9.95 -2.12 -8.20
CA ASP A 5 -8.54 -1.77 -8.24
C ASP A 5 -8.09 -1.39 -6.83
N THR A 6 -7.28 -2.24 -6.23
CA THR A 6 -6.82 -2.07 -4.84
C THR A 6 -5.48 -1.35 -4.72
N HIS A 7 -4.90 -0.91 -5.86
CA HIS A 7 -3.59 -0.28 -5.87
C HIS A 7 -3.36 0.61 -7.09
N PHE A 8 -3.86 1.83 -7.03
CA PHE A 8 -3.76 2.80 -8.11
C PHE A 8 -3.03 4.06 -7.66
N HIS A 9 -1.96 4.44 -8.37
CA HIS A 9 -1.23 5.68 -8.12
C HIS A 9 -1.76 6.82 -8.99
N LEU A 10 -2.76 7.54 -8.50
CA LEU A 10 -3.33 8.68 -9.21
C LEU A 10 -2.32 9.79 -9.45
N ASP A 11 -1.40 9.99 -8.51
CA ASP A 11 -0.33 10.99 -8.50
C ASP A 11 0.76 10.76 -9.56
N TYR A 12 0.86 9.56 -10.13
CA TYR A 12 1.82 9.28 -11.22
C TYR A 12 1.40 9.81 -12.58
N TYR A 13 0.13 10.22 -12.72
CA TYR A 13 -0.39 10.67 -14.00
C TYR A 13 -0.38 12.20 -14.10
N LYS A 14 0.23 12.76 -15.16
CA LYS A 14 0.17 14.22 -15.43
C LYS A 14 -1.27 14.71 -15.57
N ASN A 15 -2.14 13.88 -16.14
CA ASN A 15 -3.56 14.15 -16.32
C ASN A 15 -4.41 13.46 -15.23
N HIS A 16 -3.96 13.50 -13.97
CA HIS A 16 -4.60 12.85 -12.84
C HIS A 16 -6.10 13.22 -12.68
N ARG A 17 -6.51 14.45 -13.06
CA ARG A 17 -7.91 14.85 -13.03
C ARG A 17 -8.77 14.04 -14.01
N TYR A 18 -8.27 13.81 -15.22
CA TYR A 18 -8.94 12.94 -16.20
C TYR A 18 -9.18 11.54 -15.64
N TRP A 19 -8.16 10.95 -15.00
CA TRP A 19 -8.29 9.60 -14.42
C TRP A 19 -9.26 9.57 -13.24
N TYR A 20 -9.24 10.59 -12.38
CA TYR A 20 -10.21 10.71 -11.30
C TYR A 20 -11.66 10.75 -11.83
N GLU A 21 -11.93 11.55 -12.85
CA GLU A 21 -13.24 11.65 -13.50
C GLU A 21 -13.61 10.33 -14.19
N LYS A 22 -12.66 9.71 -14.90
CA LYS A 22 -12.88 8.47 -15.66
C LYS A 22 -13.19 7.27 -14.74
N ILE A 23 -12.52 7.14 -13.61
CA ILE A 23 -12.80 6.10 -12.60
C ILE A 23 -14.22 6.23 -12.07
N ASN A 24 -14.66 7.46 -11.76
CA ASN A 24 -16.02 7.71 -11.31
C ASN A 24 -17.07 7.41 -12.39
N GLU A 25 -16.81 7.80 -13.65
CA GLU A 25 -17.68 7.51 -14.80
C GLU A 25 -17.84 5.99 -14.99
N LEU A 26 -16.73 5.25 -14.95
CA LEU A 26 -16.71 3.79 -15.07
C LEU A 26 -17.29 3.07 -13.85
N LYS A 27 -17.57 3.80 -12.77
CA LYS A 27 -18.04 3.23 -11.49
C LYS A 27 -17.13 2.12 -10.96
N GLN A 28 -15.83 2.26 -11.18
CA GLN A 28 -14.81 1.31 -10.74
C GLN A 28 -14.40 1.61 -9.30
N TYR A 29 -14.50 0.63 -8.39
CA TYR A 29 -13.98 0.79 -7.05
C TYR A 29 -12.46 0.81 -7.09
N THR A 30 -11.89 1.93 -6.66
CA THR A 30 -10.44 2.18 -6.75
C THR A 30 -9.91 2.70 -5.43
N LEU A 31 -8.87 2.04 -4.91
CA LEU A 31 -8.07 2.52 -3.79
C LEU A 31 -6.85 3.25 -4.36
N CYS A 32 -6.87 4.58 -4.28
CA CYS A 32 -5.73 5.40 -4.65
C CYS A 32 -4.72 5.39 -3.51
N VAL A 33 -3.64 4.66 -3.67
CA VAL A 33 -2.52 4.63 -2.74
C VAL A 33 -1.62 5.84 -2.96
N THR A 34 -0.86 6.23 -1.93
CA THR A 34 0.03 7.39 -1.99
C THR A 34 1.42 7.05 -1.47
N ASN A 35 2.44 7.75 -1.99
CA ASN A 35 3.83 7.46 -1.68
C ASN A 35 4.30 8.07 -0.35
N SER A 36 3.66 9.15 0.10
CA SER A 36 3.99 9.79 1.38
C SER A 36 2.79 10.47 2.01
N PRO A 37 2.84 10.77 3.33
CA PRO A 37 1.79 11.54 4.01
C PRO A 37 1.54 12.91 3.38
N GLY A 38 2.58 13.55 2.83
CA GLY A 38 2.47 14.82 2.11
C GLY A 38 1.66 14.70 0.82
N ILE A 39 1.89 13.62 0.04
CA ILE A 39 1.12 13.33 -1.17
C ILE A 39 -0.33 13.02 -0.82
N TYR A 40 -0.59 12.20 0.21
CA TYR A 40 -1.94 11.94 0.69
C TYR A 40 -2.68 13.24 1.05
N HIS A 41 -2.04 14.10 1.86
CA HIS A 41 -2.60 15.39 2.23
C HIS A 41 -2.96 16.25 1.01
N SER A 42 -2.10 16.27 -0.01
CA SER A 42 -2.33 17.00 -1.25
C SER A 42 -3.49 16.42 -2.06
N CYS A 43 -3.56 15.09 -2.20
CA CYS A 43 -4.68 14.41 -2.87
C CYS A 43 -6.03 14.72 -2.21
N LYS A 44 -6.09 14.68 -0.87
CA LYS A 44 -7.32 14.99 -0.11
C LYS A 44 -7.77 16.45 -0.24
N ARG A 45 -6.85 17.37 -0.52
CA ARG A 45 -7.18 18.78 -0.81
C ARG A 45 -7.69 18.98 -2.22
N LEU A 46 -7.13 18.24 -3.19
CA LEU A 46 -7.46 18.37 -4.61
C LEU A 46 -8.75 17.61 -4.97
N TYR A 47 -9.02 16.49 -4.31
CA TYR A 47 -10.10 15.57 -4.66
C TYR A 47 -10.94 15.19 -3.45
N LYS A 48 -12.27 15.15 -3.65
CA LYS A 48 -13.18 14.53 -2.69
C LYS A 48 -13.20 13.03 -2.90
N GLU A 49 -13.26 12.27 -1.82
CA GLU A 49 -13.60 10.86 -1.93
C GLU A 49 -15.02 10.67 -2.43
N THR A 50 -15.20 9.64 -3.23
CA THR A 50 -16.51 9.27 -3.77
C THR A 50 -16.88 7.86 -3.32
N LYS A 51 -17.99 7.34 -3.79
CA LYS A 51 -18.33 5.93 -3.62
C LYS A 51 -17.25 5.03 -4.26
N TYR A 52 -16.66 5.46 -5.36
CA TYR A 52 -15.76 4.66 -6.18
C TYR A 52 -14.27 4.92 -5.93
N ILE A 53 -13.91 6.05 -5.34
CA ILE A 53 -12.53 6.42 -5.09
C ILE A 53 -12.32 6.64 -3.59
N LYS A 54 -11.34 5.93 -3.04
CA LYS A 54 -10.79 6.14 -1.70
C LYS A 54 -9.30 6.41 -1.78
N PHE A 55 -8.79 7.23 -0.86
CA PHE A 55 -7.36 7.48 -0.75
C PHE A 55 -6.78 6.77 0.46
N ALA A 56 -5.66 6.08 0.25
CA ALA A 56 -4.91 5.42 1.30
C ALA A 56 -3.70 6.27 1.72
N LEU A 57 -3.53 6.43 3.02
CA LEU A 57 -2.43 7.17 3.61
C LEU A 57 -1.16 6.32 3.57
N GLY A 58 -0.18 6.70 2.74
CA GLY A 58 1.00 5.90 2.47
C GLY A 58 2.31 6.48 3.00
N TYR A 59 3.28 5.59 3.07
CA TYR A 59 4.72 5.84 3.02
C TYR A 59 5.36 4.65 2.31
N ASN A 60 5.51 4.78 1.00
CA ASN A 60 6.13 3.78 0.15
C ASN A 60 7.57 3.55 0.60
N PRO A 61 8.02 2.29 0.85
CA PRO A 61 9.39 2.02 1.31
C PRO A 61 10.47 2.56 0.37
N GLN A 62 10.17 2.71 -0.91
CA GLN A 62 11.09 3.28 -1.89
C GLN A 62 11.36 4.78 -1.68
N GLN A 63 10.48 5.50 -0.97
CA GLN A 63 10.68 6.90 -0.62
C GLN A 63 11.75 7.10 0.46
N SER A 64 12.10 6.06 1.21
CA SER A 64 13.07 6.13 2.29
C SER A 64 14.49 6.56 1.87
N VAL A 65 14.80 6.52 0.56
CA VAL A 65 16.06 7.04 0.00
C VAL A 65 16.00 8.54 -0.33
N GLU A 66 14.81 9.11 -0.41
CA GLU A 66 14.58 10.50 -0.84
C GLU A 66 14.11 11.38 0.31
N GLU A 67 13.19 10.87 1.14
CA GLU A 67 12.63 11.64 2.24
C GLU A 67 12.42 10.79 3.51
N PRO A 68 12.60 11.39 4.71
CA PRO A 68 12.29 10.69 5.96
C PRO A 68 10.78 10.52 6.12
N PHE A 69 10.38 9.52 6.91
CA PHE A 69 8.99 9.29 7.25
C PHE A 69 8.41 10.46 8.06
N GLN A 70 7.40 11.11 7.52
CA GLN A 70 6.71 12.26 8.12
C GLN A 70 5.71 11.79 9.21
N ARG A 71 6.23 11.29 10.32
CA ARG A 71 5.45 10.64 11.39
C ARG A 71 4.33 11.51 11.95
N GLU A 72 4.60 12.77 12.23
CA GLU A 72 3.61 13.70 12.79
C GLU A 72 2.48 13.99 11.81
N LEU A 73 2.82 14.13 10.52
CA LEU A 73 1.82 14.31 9.47
C LEU A 73 0.97 13.05 9.32
N PHE A 74 1.59 11.86 9.36
CA PHE A 74 0.87 10.58 9.34
C PHE A 74 -0.14 10.48 10.47
N LEU A 75 0.27 10.78 11.72
CA LEU A 75 -0.61 10.76 12.89
C LEU A 75 -1.77 11.75 12.78
N ARG A 76 -1.56 12.89 12.16
CA ARG A 76 -2.61 13.90 11.94
C ARG A 76 -3.62 13.47 10.86
N GLU A 77 -3.17 12.70 9.87
CA GLU A 77 -4.01 12.30 8.73
C GLU A 77 -4.74 10.96 8.96
N ILE A 78 -4.19 10.05 9.78
CA ILE A 78 -4.78 8.71 9.97
C ILE A 78 -6.24 8.72 10.46
N PRO A 79 -6.70 9.62 11.34
CA PRO A 79 -8.10 9.64 11.77
C PRO A 79 -9.10 9.96 10.63
N LYS A 80 -8.61 10.34 9.46
CA LYS A 80 -9.42 10.76 8.32
C LYS A 80 -9.61 9.64 7.28
N THR A 81 -9.04 8.46 7.51
CA THR A 81 -9.12 7.33 6.59
C THR A 81 -9.08 5.99 7.33
N SER A 82 -9.68 4.97 6.74
CA SER A 82 -9.53 3.57 7.17
C SER A 82 -8.59 2.77 6.24
N TYR A 83 -7.88 3.46 5.35
CA TYR A 83 -7.03 2.85 4.34
C TYR A 83 -5.61 3.37 4.46
N ILE A 84 -4.64 2.47 4.54
CA ILE A 84 -3.22 2.77 4.62
C ILE A 84 -2.51 2.12 3.42
N GLY A 85 -1.74 2.90 2.67
CA GLY A 85 -1.00 2.39 1.50
C GLY A 85 -0.57 3.52 0.53
N GLU A 86 0.48 3.29 -0.21
CA GLU A 86 1.38 2.13 -0.23
C GLU A 86 2.34 2.19 0.97
N VAL A 87 2.51 1.06 1.65
CA VAL A 87 3.44 0.90 2.78
C VAL A 87 4.12 -0.46 2.69
N GLY A 88 5.18 -0.70 3.44
CA GLY A 88 5.82 -2.00 3.45
C GLY A 88 7.34 -1.96 3.37
N LEU A 89 7.95 -2.99 2.74
CA LEU A 89 9.40 -3.17 2.68
C LEU A 89 9.87 -3.48 1.24
N ASP A 90 10.98 -2.86 0.84
CA ASP A 90 11.70 -3.16 -0.41
C ASP A 90 13.18 -3.38 -0.13
N PHE A 91 13.63 -4.64 -0.14
CA PHE A 91 15.04 -5.01 0.05
C PHE A 91 15.74 -5.31 -1.27
N SER A 92 15.19 -4.83 -2.38
CA SER A 92 15.91 -4.88 -3.65
C SER A 92 17.20 -4.05 -3.58
N ARG A 93 18.15 -4.37 -4.49
CA ARG A 93 19.48 -3.76 -4.50
C ARG A 93 19.49 -2.22 -4.41
N LYS A 94 18.48 -1.58 -4.99
CA LYS A 94 18.36 -0.11 -4.98
C LYS A 94 18.00 0.46 -3.61
N TYR A 95 17.24 -0.28 -2.80
CA TYR A 95 16.60 0.25 -1.59
C TYR A 95 17.06 -0.43 -0.30
N ILE A 96 17.83 -1.51 -0.37
CA ILE A 96 18.29 -2.28 0.80
C ILE A 96 19.10 -1.45 1.79
N ALA A 97 19.81 -0.42 1.33
CA ALA A 97 20.61 0.45 2.19
C ALA A 97 19.77 1.21 3.24
N THR A 98 18.47 1.38 3.00
CA THR A 98 17.54 2.04 3.93
C THR A 98 16.64 1.04 4.66
N SER A 99 16.96 -0.26 4.63
CA SER A 99 16.13 -1.33 5.23
C SER A 99 15.75 -1.05 6.69
N ARG A 100 16.68 -0.52 7.51
CA ARG A 100 16.38 -0.17 8.90
C ARG A 100 15.32 0.91 9.01
N THR A 101 15.45 1.98 8.24
CA THR A 101 14.47 3.08 8.19
C THR A 101 13.11 2.60 7.70
N GLN A 102 13.10 1.71 6.69
CA GLN A 102 11.87 1.11 6.19
C GLN A 102 11.17 0.28 7.27
N ILE A 103 11.92 -0.57 7.99
CA ILE A 103 11.41 -1.42 9.07
C ILE A 103 10.82 -0.54 10.17
N ASP A 104 11.56 0.46 10.66
CA ASP A 104 11.12 1.34 11.76
C ASP A 104 9.83 2.10 11.40
N ALA A 105 9.70 2.55 10.14
CA ALA A 105 8.50 3.19 9.65
C ALA A 105 7.33 2.20 9.49
N PHE A 106 7.59 1.01 8.93
CA PHE A 106 6.56 0.00 8.70
C PHE A 106 6.01 -0.58 10.00
N GLU A 107 6.86 -0.85 11.00
CA GLU A 107 6.43 -1.25 12.34
C GLU A 107 5.49 -0.22 12.96
N PHE A 108 5.90 1.04 12.97
CA PHE A 108 5.07 2.12 13.48
C PHE A 108 3.70 2.20 12.79
N ILE A 109 3.68 2.03 11.46
CA ILE A 109 2.45 2.03 10.68
C ILE A 109 1.59 0.80 11.00
N CYS A 110 2.19 -0.39 11.13
CA CYS A 110 1.49 -1.62 11.48
C CYS A 110 0.82 -1.53 12.85
N ASP A 111 1.50 -0.99 13.86
CA ASP A 111 0.94 -0.81 15.20
C ASP A 111 -0.30 0.10 15.20
N ILE A 112 -0.26 1.18 14.42
CA ILE A 112 -1.41 2.07 14.24
C ILE A 112 -2.52 1.34 13.47
N ALA A 113 -2.17 0.66 12.38
CA ALA A 113 -3.14 -0.04 11.55
C ALA A 113 -3.90 -1.13 12.32
N ALA A 114 -3.21 -1.89 13.17
CA ALA A 114 -3.82 -2.89 14.04
C ALA A 114 -4.80 -2.24 15.04
N LYS A 115 -4.38 -1.15 15.70
CA LYS A 115 -5.20 -0.40 16.65
C LYS A 115 -6.46 0.19 16.01
N GLU A 116 -6.32 0.80 14.83
CA GLU A 116 -7.41 1.46 14.11
C GLU A 116 -8.21 0.48 13.23
N ASN A 117 -7.83 -0.80 13.19
CA ASN A 117 -8.40 -1.83 12.29
C ASN A 117 -8.43 -1.38 10.82
N SER A 118 -7.36 -0.71 10.38
CA SER A 118 -7.24 -0.20 9.01
C SER A 118 -6.89 -1.29 8.01
N LEU A 119 -7.32 -1.11 6.74
CA LEU A 119 -6.90 -1.98 5.64
C LEU A 119 -5.60 -1.46 5.03
N LEU A 120 -4.57 -2.31 4.98
CA LEU A 120 -3.28 -1.99 4.40
C LEU A 120 -3.18 -2.46 2.94
N SER A 121 -2.58 -1.63 2.07
CA SER A 121 -2.04 -2.05 0.77
C SER A 121 -0.52 -2.10 0.88
N VAL A 122 0.05 -3.32 0.83
CA VAL A 122 1.40 -3.61 1.29
C VAL A 122 2.33 -3.97 0.13
N HIS A 123 3.39 -3.19 -0.02
CA HIS A 123 4.54 -3.49 -0.86
C HIS A 123 5.45 -4.50 -0.17
N SER A 124 5.83 -5.57 -0.87
CA SER A 124 6.83 -6.50 -0.34
C SER A 124 7.69 -7.03 -1.47
N ARG A 125 8.92 -6.56 -1.53
CA ARG A 125 9.86 -6.96 -2.57
C ARG A 125 11.20 -7.39 -1.96
N ASN A 126 11.56 -8.66 -2.16
CA ASN A 126 12.74 -9.29 -1.54
C ASN A 126 12.74 -9.17 0.00
N ALA A 127 11.57 -8.93 0.60
CA ALA A 127 11.35 -8.70 2.02
C ALA A 127 10.08 -9.40 2.52
N GLU A 128 9.58 -10.37 1.76
CA GLU A 128 8.25 -10.96 1.97
C GLU A 128 8.12 -11.63 3.35
N ALA A 129 9.15 -12.37 3.77
CA ALA A 129 9.18 -13.01 5.09
C ALA A 129 9.24 -11.99 6.23
N GLU A 130 10.02 -10.90 6.06
CA GLU A 130 10.12 -9.82 7.04
C GLU A 130 8.81 -9.03 7.09
N THR A 131 8.18 -8.76 5.95
CA THR A 131 6.86 -8.13 5.86
C THR A 131 5.82 -8.94 6.65
N LEU A 132 5.74 -10.26 6.41
CA LEU A 132 4.85 -11.15 7.15
C LEU A 132 5.11 -11.07 8.66
N ASN A 133 6.39 -11.12 9.06
CA ASN A 133 6.77 -11.07 10.47
C ASN A 133 6.27 -9.77 11.14
N ARG A 134 6.47 -8.60 10.51
CA ARG A 134 6.02 -7.30 11.06
C ARG A 134 4.50 -7.22 11.16
N LEU A 135 3.78 -7.64 10.13
CA LEU A 135 2.32 -7.68 10.16
C LEU A 135 1.79 -8.52 11.32
N LYS A 136 2.39 -9.70 11.54
CA LYS A 136 2.00 -10.62 12.64
C LYS A 136 2.35 -10.06 14.01
N MET A 137 3.56 -9.54 14.19
CA MET A 137 4.02 -8.99 15.48
C MET A 137 3.14 -7.84 15.95
N SER A 138 2.70 -6.97 15.04
CA SER A 138 1.79 -5.86 15.35
C SER A 138 0.31 -6.28 15.43
N GLY A 139 -0.04 -7.52 15.08
CA GLY A 139 -1.43 -7.99 15.11
C GLY A 139 -2.31 -7.41 14.00
N VAL A 140 -1.74 -7.06 12.85
CA VAL A 140 -2.50 -6.61 11.68
C VAL A 140 -3.34 -7.74 11.14
N THR A 141 -4.65 -7.53 10.99
CA THR A 141 -5.60 -8.54 10.50
C THR A 141 -6.11 -8.27 9.08
N ARG A 142 -5.86 -7.05 8.55
CA ARG A 142 -6.42 -6.61 7.26
C ARG A 142 -5.33 -6.05 6.37
N ALA A 143 -4.80 -6.88 5.47
CA ALA A 143 -3.80 -6.47 4.50
C ALA A 143 -4.08 -7.05 3.11
N ILE A 144 -3.73 -6.29 2.08
CA ILE A 144 -3.65 -6.71 0.69
C ILE A 144 -2.18 -6.68 0.31
N ILE A 145 -1.58 -7.82 0.06
CA ILE A 145 -0.21 -7.91 -0.43
C ILE A 145 -0.23 -7.56 -1.91
N HIS A 146 0.36 -6.42 -2.22
CA HIS A 146 0.37 -5.90 -3.56
C HIS A 146 1.42 -6.63 -4.40
N TRP A 147 0.98 -7.16 -5.55
CA TRP A 147 1.87 -7.72 -6.56
C TRP A 147 2.93 -8.69 -6.00
N TYR A 148 2.48 -9.67 -5.21
CA TYR A 148 3.36 -10.64 -4.57
C TYR A 148 4.30 -11.32 -5.57
N SER A 149 5.61 -11.38 -5.25
CA SER A 149 6.63 -11.99 -6.10
C SER A 149 7.59 -12.93 -5.35
N GLY A 150 7.29 -13.23 -4.09
CA GLY A 150 8.08 -14.08 -3.23
C GLY A 150 7.96 -15.58 -3.51
N ASP A 151 8.38 -16.39 -2.55
CA ASP A 151 8.30 -17.85 -2.60
C ASP A 151 6.92 -18.36 -2.14
N VAL A 152 6.64 -19.64 -2.51
CA VAL A 152 5.35 -20.29 -2.20
C VAL A 152 5.18 -20.58 -0.70
N VAL A 153 6.27 -20.80 0.03
CA VAL A 153 6.20 -21.08 1.48
C VAL A 153 5.70 -19.84 2.22
N THR A 154 6.27 -18.67 1.91
CA THR A 154 5.83 -17.39 2.49
C THR A 154 4.42 -17.02 2.00
N LEU A 155 4.07 -17.31 0.73
CA LEU A 155 2.73 -17.13 0.21
C LEU A 155 1.69 -17.88 1.06
N ASN A 156 1.92 -19.17 1.31
CA ASN A 156 0.99 -19.98 2.10
C ASN A 156 0.83 -19.43 3.52
N LYS A 157 1.92 -19.01 4.16
CA LYS A 157 1.84 -18.39 5.50
C LYS A 157 1.02 -17.08 5.49
N LEU A 158 1.13 -16.26 4.44
CA LEU A 158 0.33 -15.05 4.29
C LEU A 158 -1.16 -15.37 4.07
N LEU A 159 -1.46 -16.45 3.33
CA LEU A 159 -2.83 -16.96 3.15
C LEU A 159 -3.41 -17.50 4.45
N ASP A 160 -2.62 -18.24 5.25
CA ASP A 160 -3.02 -18.78 6.56
C ASP A 160 -3.36 -17.64 7.55
N GLU A 161 -2.72 -16.48 7.45
CA GLU A 161 -3.09 -15.28 8.22
C GLU A 161 -4.35 -14.57 7.68
N GLY A 162 -4.92 -15.03 6.57
CA GLY A 162 -6.13 -14.45 5.97
C GLY A 162 -5.90 -13.18 5.15
N TYR A 163 -4.68 -12.88 4.76
CA TYR A 163 -4.40 -11.71 3.93
C TYR A 163 -4.84 -11.90 2.48
N TYR A 164 -5.20 -10.80 1.85
CA TYR A 164 -5.59 -10.74 0.45
C TYR A 164 -4.39 -10.46 -0.45
N PHE A 165 -4.56 -10.71 -1.75
CA PHE A 165 -3.54 -10.46 -2.75
C PHE A 165 -4.13 -9.67 -3.91
N SER A 166 -3.37 -8.73 -4.46
CA SER A 166 -3.69 -8.10 -5.72
C SER A 166 -2.85 -8.70 -6.85
N ILE A 167 -3.44 -8.80 -8.02
CA ILE A 167 -2.78 -9.27 -9.24
C ILE A 167 -2.85 -8.19 -10.30
N ASN A 168 -1.89 -8.20 -11.23
CA ASN A 168 -1.91 -7.36 -12.41
C ASN A 168 -1.72 -8.19 -13.69
N ALA A 169 -1.94 -7.56 -14.85
CA ALA A 169 -1.85 -8.22 -16.13
C ALA A 169 -0.46 -8.83 -16.42
N ASN A 170 0.62 -8.19 -15.93
CA ASN A 170 1.97 -8.69 -16.13
C ASN A 170 2.22 -10.00 -15.37
N MET A 171 1.64 -10.17 -14.18
CA MET A 171 1.72 -11.45 -13.46
C MET A 171 1.09 -12.57 -14.28
N CYS A 172 -0.04 -12.34 -14.93
CA CYS A 172 -0.74 -13.33 -15.72
C CYS A 172 0.05 -13.76 -16.98
N SER A 173 1.00 -12.96 -17.45
CA SER A 173 1.82 -13.24 -18.63
C SER A 173 3.10 -14.05 -18.36
N THR A 174 3.46 -14.26 -17.09
CA THR A 174 4.68 -14.96 -16.68
C THR A 174 4.40 -16.33 -16.08
N VAL A 175 5.32 -17.29 -16.24
CA VAL A 175 5.22 -18.64 -15.64
C VAL A 175 5.19 -18.54 -14.11
N LYS A 176 5.96 -17.63 -13.52
CA LYS A 176 6.02 -17.43 -12.06
C LYS A 176 4.75 -16.78 -11.50
N GLY A 177 4.02 -16.02 -12.31
CA GLY A 177 2.81 -15.32 -11.88
C GLY A 177 1.51 -16.09 -12.10
N ARG A 178 1.59 -17.27 -12.73
CA ARG A 178 0.48 -18.21 -12.93
C ARG A 178 0.52 -19.30 -11.89
#